data_d757fd3ec998e23d7e34fcef6ca93a85
#
_entry.id   d757fd3ec998e23d7e34fcef6ca93a85
#
_cell.length_a   1.000
_cell.length_b   1.000
_cell.length_c   1.000
_cell.angle_alpha   90.00
_cell.angle_beta   90.00
_cell.angle_gamma   90.00
#
_symmetry.space_group_name_H-M   'P 1'
#
loop_
_entity.id
_entity.type
_entity.pdbx_description
1 polymer ?
#
loop_
_entity_poly.entity_id
_entity_poly.type
_entity_poly.pdbx_seq_one_letter_code
_entity_poly.pdbx_strand_id
1 'polypeptide(L)'
;MRRLVPLAALAVLALLVACEPDAAPQLHDVTITGVLDQRLSYLYGEPRSFVLEGETVVLEAVDAGALRVPLAVTGALLVDGERFLRTDVTPPPAPVDVRRIPLTTDVQVKTEAATRAILYFDGNAWFVLGEDDQAGLDQRVTPRPRNARLRGLGELTLAEADAVATYLEGLDEPLVVAVLQGDDVPRRAVDGLAEYRATALHVQTGVSTDASAFQPAPRTLQWEVLSSGQQAVNITRPTYRLVRDEAELRSLWNQLHGTQLRVPPLPSVDFRRETVLVAMMGQRPSGGYGVEVRDVTLEGGDLFVDVRMIEPEAGAVTTTALTSPWSMIRVMRGGIAAAWFRDPGSGQLLAVARSND
;
A
#
# COMPACT_ATOMS: atom_id res chain seq x y z
N MET A 1 -4.05 -60.87 77.39
CA MET A 1 -4.52 -60.48 76.07
C MET A 1 -4.98 -59.01 76.13
N ARG A 2 -4.10 -58.12 75.79
CA ARG A 2 -4.41 -56.65 75.64
C ARG A 2 -4.21 -56.26 74.23
N ARG A 3 -5.30 -55.83 73.58
CA ARG A 3 -5.26 -55.35 72.19
C ARG A 3 -4.84 -53.86 72.23
N LEU A 4 -3.78 -53.56 71.50
CA LEU A 4 -3.34 -52.22 71.18
C LEU A 4 -4.13 -51.72 69.95
N VAL A 5 -4.68 -50.54 70.07
CA VAL A 5 -5.32 -49.75 68.98
C VAL A 5 -4.26 -48.78 68.46
N PRO A 6 -4.00 -48.71 67.18
CA PRO A 6 -3.11 -47.68 66.67
C PRO A 6 -3.88 -46.33 66.43
N LEU A 7 -3.33 -45.25 66.98
CA LEU A 7 -3.71 -43.87 66.67
C LEU A 7 -3.29 -43.54 65.21
N ALA A 8 -4.29 -43.24 64.39
CA ALA A 8 -4.06 -42.67 63.08
C ALA A 8 -3.78 -41.16 63.20
N ALA A 9 -2.62 -40.75 62.97
CA ALA A 9 -2.25 -39.34 62.86
C ALA A 9 -2.77 -38.77 61.55
N LEU A 10 -3.74 -37.84 61.63
CA LEU A 10 -4.27 -37.08 60.52
C LEU A 10 -3.26 -35.94 60.19
N ALA A 11 -2.47 -36.12 59.15
CA ALA A 11 -1.63 -35.03 58.64
C ALA A 11 -2.49 -34.08 57.79
N VAL A 12 -2.80 -32.93 58.34
CA VAL A 12 -3.41 -31.82 57.59
C VAL A 12 -2.32 -31.20 56.71
N LEU A 13 -2.35 -31.53 55.41
CA LEU A 13 -1.52 -30.90 54.38
C LEU A 13 -2.12 -29.51 54.11
N ALA A 14 -1.58 -28.47 54.75
CA ALA A 14 -1.88 -27.10 54.40
C ALA A 14 -1.27 -26.84 53.01
N LEU A 15 -2.12 -26.81 51.97
CA LEU A 15 -1.77 -26.25 50.69
C LEU A 15 -1.52 -24.75 50.90
N LEU A 16 -0.24 -24.37 51.02
CA LEU A 16 0.18 -23.02 50.77
C LEU A 16 -0.03 -22.75 49.27
N VAL A 17 -1.16 -22.15 48.93
CA VAL A 17 -1.31 -21.43 47.66
C VAL A 17 -0.32 -20.29 47.75
N ALA A 18 0.87 -20.50 47.18
CA ALA A 18 1.76 -19.38 46.90
C ALA A 18 1.00 -18.47 45.94
N CYS A 19 0.50 -17.33 46.43
CA CYS A 19 0.18 -16.22 45.54
C CYS A 19 1.47 -15.90 44.83
N GLU A 20 1.58 -16.29 43.54
CA GLU A 20 2.59 -15.68 42.69
C GLU A 20 2.39 -14.17 42.80
N PRO A 21 3.45 -13.41 43.07
CA PRO A 21 3.32 -11.95 43.09
C PRO A 21 2.79 -11.54 41.74
N ASP A 22 1.62 -10.88 41.72
CA ASP A 22 1.02 -10.35 40.50
C ASP A 22 2.10 -9.67 39.67
N ALA A 23 2.34 -10.16 38.45
CA ALA A 23 3.38 -9.62 37.61
C ALA A 23 3.16 -8.12 37.42
N ALA A 24 4.17 -7.32 37.69
CA ALA A 24 4.10 -5.87 37.53
C ALA A 24 3.67 -5.50 36.11
N PRO A 25 2.95 -4.39 35.88
CA PRO A 25 2.53 -4.00 34.55
C PRO A 25 3.71 -3.61 33.65
N GLN A 26 3.48 -3.71 32.35
CA GLN A 26 4.39 -3.18 31.33
C GLN A 26 3.85 -1.85 30.84
N LEU A 27 4.73 -0.89 30.58
CA LEU A 27 4.40 0.43 30.06
C LEU A 27 5.12 0.66 28.73
N HIS A 28 4.38 1.10 27.71
CA HIS A 28 4.95 1.63 26.50
C HIS A 28 4.51 3.05 26.24
N ASP A 29 5.47 3.97 26.24
CA ASP A 29 5.29 5.36 25.86
C ASP A 29 5.54 5.53 24.35
N VAL A 30 4.52 5.95 23.61
CA VAL A 30 4.63 6.30 22.19
C VAL A 30 4.47 7.81 22.05
N THR A 31 5.56 8.51 21.81
CA THR A 31 5.56 9.97 21.58
C THR A 31 5.39 10.24 20.10
N ILE A 32 4.38 11.05 19.72
CA ILE A 32 4.11 11.46 18.35
C ILE A 32 4.14 12.99 18.30
N THR A 33 5.11 13.54 17.58
CA THR A 33 5.28 14.98 17.40
C THR A 33 5.02 15.42 15.95
N GLY A 34 4.69 16.69 15.76
CA GLY A 34 4.43 17.32 14.47
C GLY A 34 2.95 17.31 14.05
N VAL A 35 2.16 16.33 14.51
CA VAL A 35 0.72 16.27 14.25
C VAL A 35 -0.12 16.13 15.50
N LEU A 36 0.38 15.48 16.54
CA LEU A 36 -0.31 15.29 17.82
C LEU A 36 0.34 16.10 18.95
N ASP A 37 1.67 16.16 18.95
CA ASP A 37 2.49 16.67 20.04
C ASP A 37 2.13 16.06 21.40
N GLN A 38 1.95 14.73 21.40
CA GLN A 38 1.50 13.97 22.56
C GLN A 38 2.35 12.72 22.79
N ARG A 39 2.44 12.34 24.05
CA ARG A 39 2.87 11.03 24.51
C ARG A 39 1.63 10.20 24.86
N LEU A 40 1.52 9.03 24.25
CA LEU A 40 0.48 8.05 24.48
C LEU A 40 1.09 6.92 25.31
N SER A 41 0.56 6.70 26.52
CA SER A 41 1.07 5.67 27.44
C SER A 41 0.12 4.48 27.45
N TYR A 42 0.57 3.36 26.91
CA TYR A 42 -0.15 2.08 26.91
C TYR A 42 0.34 1.19 28.03
N LEU A 43 -0.56 0.67 28.87
CA LEU A 43 -0.25 -0.28 29.92
C LEU A 43 -0.76 -1.68 29.56
N TYR A 44 0.04 -2.68 29.92
CA TYR A 44 -0.24 -4.09 29.65
C TYR A 44 -0.05 -4.92 30.92
N GLY A 45 -0.75 -6.04 31.04
CA GLY A 45 -0.67 -6.97 32.15
C GLY A 45 -2.04 -7.34 32.70
N GLU A 46 -2.13 -7.60 34.01
CA GLU A 46 -3.37 -7.97 34.70
C GLU A 46 -4.07 -6.71 35.25
N PRO A 47 -5.43 -6.68 35.25
CA PRO A 47 -6.21 -5.61 35.87
C PRO A 47 -5.87 -5.45 37.37
N ARG A 48 -5.57 -4.23 37.79
CA ARG A 48 -5.12 -3.90 39.14
C ARG A 48 -5.08 -2.40 39.41
N SER A 49 -4.97 -2.02 40.68
CA SER A 49 -4.52 -0.65 41.02
C SER A 49 -3.02 -0.56 40.95
N PHE A 50 -2.51 0.51 40.36
CA PHE A 50 -1.08 0.76 40.15
C PHE A 50 -0.75 2.22 40.44
N VAL A 51 0.43 2.49 41.01
CA VAL A 51 0.89 3.85 41.22
C VAL A 51 1.76 4.29 40.04
N LEU A 52 1.26 5.24 39.27
CA LEU A 52 1.95 5.83 38.13
C LEU A 52 2.25 7.30 38.42
N GLU A 53 3.54 7.67 38.45
CA GLU A 53 3.99 9.04 38.75
C GLU A 53 3.42 9.64 40.04
N GLY A 54 3.19 8.81 41.05
CA GLY A 54 2.67 9.24 42.37
C GLY A 54 1.15 9.26 42.47
N GLU A 55 0.43 9.02 41.40
CA GLU A 55 -1.02 8.89 41.38
C GLU A 55 -1.44 7.43 41.30
N THR A 56 -2.50 7.06 42.00
CA THR A 56 -3.06 5.71 41.91
C THR A 56 -4.02 5.65 40.74
N VAL A 57 -3.73 4.82 39.74
CA VAL A 57 -4.59 4.54 38.59
C VAL A 57 -5.20 3.14 38.70
N VAL A 58 -6.37 2.94 38.11
CA VAL A 58 -7.04 1.64 38.01
C VAL A 58 -6.86 1.08 36.61
N LEU A 59 -6.25 -0.10 36.52
CA LEU A 59 -6.06 -0.83 35.28
C LEU A 59 -7.18 -1.86 35.11
N GLU A 60 -7.91 -1.79 33.99
CA GLU A 60 -9.08 -2.65 33.71
C GLU A 60 -8.91 -3.35 32.35
N ALA A 61 -9.51 -4.56 32.25
CA ALA A 61 -9.53 -5.26 30.97
C ALA A 61 -10.45 -4.56 29.95
N VAL A 62 -10.05 -4.59 28.71
CA VAL A 62 -10.82 -4.01 27.59
C VAL A 62 -11.81 -5.03 27.03
N ASP A 63 -13.09 -4.67 26.95
CA ASP A 63 -14.07 -5.45 26.20
C ASP A 63 -13.80 -5.37 24.68
N ALA A 64 -13.89 -6.52 24.00
CA ALA A 64 -13.59 -6.64 22.57
C ALA A 64 -14.43 -5.73 21.64
N GLY A 65 -15.59 -5.25 22.12
CA GLY A 65 -16.47 -4.34 21.37
C GLY A 65 -16.03 -2.86 21.35
N ALA A 66 -15.07 -2.49 22.17
CA ALA A 66 -14.72 -1.09 22.44
C ALA A 66 -13.51 -0.57 21.63
N LEU A 67 -13.02 -1.31 20.63
CA LEU A 67 -11.80 -1.00 19.86
C LEU A 67 -11.99 0.00 18.68
N ARG A 68 -13.10 0.75 18.66
CA ARG A 68 -13.38 1.70 17.55
C ARG A 68 -12.85 3.13 17.78
N VAL A 69 -11.99 3.32 18.77
CA VAL A 69 -11.38 4.61 19.08
C VAL A 69 -10.03 4.69 18.34
N PRO A 70 -9.73 5.80 17.65
CA PRO A 70 -8.41 6.01 17.06
C PRO A 70 -7.28 5.79 18.08
N LEU A 71 -6.20 5.16 17.67
CA LEU A 71 -5.04 4.84 18.51
C LEU A 71 -5.31 3.82 19.63
N ALA A 72 -6.51 3.23 19.73
CA ALA A 72 -6.74 2.13 20.65
C ALA A 72 -5.99 0.87 20.21
N VAL A 73 -5.33 0.21 21.15
CA VAL A 73 -4.46 -0.95 20.88
C VAL A 73 -5.05 -2.20 21.52
N THR A 74 -5.13 -3.28 20.75
CA THR A 74 -5.58 -4.59 21.26
C THR A 74 -4.59 -5.12 22.31
N GLY A 75 -5.10 -5.53 23.47
CA GLY A 75 -4.32 -6.07 24.57
C GLY A 75 -3.82 -5.03 25.56
N ALA A 76 -3.90 -3.74 25.26
CA ALA A 76 -3.66 -2.70 26.26
C ALA A 76 -4.84 -2.62 27.25
N LEU A 77 -4.54 -2.35 28.53
CA LEU A 77 -5.54 -2.14 29.59
C LEU A 77 -6.16 -0.74 29.47
N LEU A 78 -7.38 -0.59 29.98
CA LEU A 78 -7.91 0.73 30.31
C LEU A 78 -7.18 1.27 31.53
N VAL A 79 -6.94 2.58 31.55
CA VAL A 79 -6.37 3.32 32.66
C VAL A 79 -7.41 4.34 33.09
N ASP A 80 -8.01 4.13 34.27
CA ASP A 80 -9.13 4.92 34.78
C ASP A 80 -10.29 5.06 33.76
N GLY A 81 -10.58 3.97 33.03
CA GLY A 81 -11.58 3.93 31.97
C GLY A 81 -11.12 4.44 30.61
N GLU A 82 -9.95 5.05 30.51
CA GLU A 82 -9.38 5.55 29.25
C GLU A 82 -8.53 4.48 28.56
N ARG A 83 -8.46 4.50 27.23
CA ARG A 83 -7.73 3.51 26.41
C ARG A 83 -6.22 3.61 26.54
N PHE A 84 -5.74 4.75 26.86
CA PHE A 84 -4.34 5.11 27.09
C PHE A 84 -4.30 6.49 27.76
N LEU A 85 -3.23 6.74 28.49
CA LEU A 85 -3.02 8.09 29.04
C LEU A 85 -2.43 8.98 27.95
N ARG A 86 -2.85 10.24 27.93
CA ARG A 86 -2.32 11.28 27.05
C ARG A 86 -1.57 12.32 27.88
N THR A 87 -0.40 12.68 27.42
CA THR A 87 0.36 13.80 28.00
C THR A 87 0.85 14.68 26.86
N ASP A 88 0.53 15.96 26.88
CA ASP A 88 1.06 16.92 25.91
C ASP A 88 2.58 17.03 26.06
N VAL A 89 3.27 17.10 24.94
CA VAL A 89 4.71 17.27 24.89
C VAL A 89 5.06 18.52 24.09
N THR A 90 6.11 19.22 24.52
CA THR A 90 6.65 20.30 23.69
C THR A 90 7.44 19.66 22.55
N PRO A 91 7.04 19.89 21.28
CA PRO A 91 7.77 19.29 20.16
C PRO A 91 9.19 19.83 20.12
N PRO A 92 10.21 18.97 19.95
CA PRO A 92 11.57 19.41 19.68
C PRO A 92 11.62 20.08 18.30
N PRO A 93 12.72 20.80 17.97
CA PRO A 93 12.98 21.22 16.61
C PRO A 93 12.81 20.04 15.66
N ALA A 94 12.27 20.28 14.46
CA ALA A 94 11.99 19.20 13.50
C ALA A 94 13.26 18.36 13.23
N PRO A 95 13.27 17.08 13.61
CA PRO A 95 14.47 16.23 13.49
C PRO A 95 14.75 15.82 12.05
N VAL A 96 13.76 16.01 11.19
CA VAL A 96 13.80 15.62 9.77
C VAL A 96 13.12 16.70 8.96
N ASP A 97 13.71 17.05 7.82
CA ASP A 97 13.11 17.89 6.78
C ASP A 97 13.18 17.10 5.45
N VAL A 98 12.02 16.78 4.90
CA VAL A 98 11.92 16.08 3.61
C VAL A 98 11.25 17.01 2.60
N ARG A 99 11.93 17.20 1.47
CA ARG A 99 11.47 18.07 0.38
C ARG A 99 11.49 17.32 -0.93
N ARG A 100 10.49 17.56 -1.74
CA ARG A 100 10.44 17.04 -3.10
C ARG A 100 11.48 17.73 -3.98
N ILE A 101 12.14 16.94 -4.85
CA ILE A 101 13.00 17.49 -5.92
C ILE A 101 12.13 17.65 -7.17
N PRO A 102 11.90 18.88 -7.68
CA PRO A 102 11.06 19.11 -8.83
C PRO A 102 11.50 18.26 -10.04
N LEU A 103 10.54 17.79 -10.82
CA LEU A 103 10.72 17.01 -12.05
C LEU A 103 11.40 15.64 -11.85
N THR A 104 11.43 15.13 -10.62
CA THR A 104 11.99 13.81 -10.32
C THR A 104 11.06 13.02 -9.39
N THR A 105 11.32 11.72 -9.26
CA THR A 105 10.68 10.86 -8.25
C THR A 105 11.42 10.90 -6.92
N ASP A 106 12.54 11.61 -6.82
CA ASP A 106 13.39 11.64 -5.67
C ASP A 106 12.98 12.75 -4.70
N VAL A 107 13.37 12.57 -3.46
CA VAL A 107 13.24 13.55 -2.38
C VAL A 107 14.61 13.90 -1.82
N GLN A 108 14.76 15.13 -1.35
CA GLN A 108 15.87 15.54 -0.50
C GLN A 108 15.49 15.25 0.94
N VAL A 109 16.28 14.47 1.63
CA VAL A 109 16.10 14.13 3.04
C VAL A 109 17.24 14.75 3.83
N LYS A 110 16.90 15.62 4.80
CA LYS A 110 17.83 16.18 5.75
C LYS A 110 17.44 15.71 7.15
N THR A 111 18.38 15.16 7.92
CA THR A 111 18.16 14.71 9.29
C THR A 111 19.10 15.43 10.23
N GLU A 112 18.58 15.89 11.37
CA GLU A 112 19.36 16.49 12.46
C GLU A 112 19.45 15.56 13.68
N ALA A 113 18.47 14.66 13.83
CA ALA A 113 18.41 13.65 14.88
C ALA A 113 18.75 12.24 14.37
N ALA A 114 19.12 11.35 15.29
CA ALA A 114 19.32 9.95 14.98
C ALA A 114 17.98 9.27 14.68
N THR A 115 17.86 8.67 13.49
CA THR A 115 16.63 8.03 13.04
C THR A 115 16.86 6.54 12.72
N ARG A 116 15.98 5.69 13.22
CA ARG A 116 15.92 4.27 12.87
C ARG A 116 15.39 4.04 11.48
N ALA A 117 14.40 4.83 11.09
CA ALA A 117 13.81 4.80 9.77
C ALA A 117 13.14 6.13 9.44
N ILE A 118 13.10 6.46 8.16
CA ILE A 118 12.33 7.56 7.62
C ILE A 118 11.40 6.98 6.58
N LEU A 119 10.10 7.08 6.85
CA LEU A 119 9.03 6.56 6.00
C LEU A 119 8.26 7.69 5.36
N TYR A 120 7.69 7.42 4.22
CA TYR A 120 6.83 8.32 3.50
C TYR A 120 5.52 7.62 3.16
N PHE A 121 4.41 8.28 3.43
CA PHE A 121 3.06 7.88 3.01
C PHE A 121 2.55 8.88 1.97
N ASP A 122 2.18 8.42 0.78
CA ASP A 122 1.76 9.28 -0.33
C ASP A 122 0.24 9.54 -0.39
N GLY A 123 -0.49 9.12 0.65
CA GLY A 123 -1.96 9.11 0.69
C GLY A 123 -2.56 7.75 0.29
N ASN A 124 -1.76 6.82 -0.27
CA ASN A 124 -2.23 5.50 -0.69
C ASN A 124 -1.28 4.37 -0.28
N ALA A 125 0.02 4.59 -0.36
CA ALA A 125 1.03 3.57 -0.10
C ALA A 125 2.18 4.10 0.76
N TRP A 126 2.88 3.18 1.44
CA TRP A 126 4.05 3.48 2.25
C TRP A 126 5.34 3.20 1.50
N PHE A 127 6.33 4.07 1.72
CA PHE A 127 7.67 3.99 1.14
C PHE A 127 8.72 4.17 2.22
N VAL A 128 9.92 3.62 1.98
CA VAL A 128 11.12 3.87 2.78
C VAL A 128 11.96 4.92 2.09
N LEU A 129 12.36 5.95 2.84
CA LEU A 129 13.33 6.96 2.42
C LEU A 129 14.72 6.67 3.02
N GLY A 130 14.78 6.09 4.20
CA GLY A 130 16.02 5.72 4.89
C GLY A 130 15.77 4.69 5.98
N GLU A 131 16.73 3.81 6.19
CA GLU A 131 16.76 2.82 7.29
C GLU A 131 18.18 2.83 7.87
N ASP A 132 18.27 2.54 9.17
CA ASP A 132 19.49 2.47 9.98
C ASP A 132 20.34 3.76 10.06
N ASP A 133 20.47 4.24 11.27
CA ASP A 133 21.29 5.36 11.79
C ASP A 133 21.61 6.48 10.79
N GLN A 134 20.64 7.37 10.61
CA GLN A 134 20.66 8.41 9.59
C GLN A 134 20.91 9.82 10.19
N ALA A 135 21.67 9.94 11.28
CA ALA A 135 21.97 11.26 11.86
C ALA A 135 22.84 12.10 10.91
N GLY A 136 22.52 13.39 10.78
CA GLY A 136 23.32 14.36 10.05
C GLY A 136 23.34 14.16 8.52
N LEU A 137 22.35 13.45 7.95
CA LEU A 137 22.25 13.25 6.51
C LEU A 137 21.65 14.47 5.82
N ASP A 138 22.20 14.76 4.64
CA ASP A 138 21.59 15.62 3.64
C ASP A 138 21.79 14.96 2.27
N GLN A 139 20.81 14.15 1.85
CA GLN A 139 20.96 13.33 0.67
C GLN A 139 19.69 13.25 -0.17
N ARG A 140 19.91 13.00 -1.45
CA ARG A 140 18.85 12.67 -2.40
C ARG A 140 18.53 11.19 -2.33
N VAL A 141 17.24 10.85 -2.20
CA VAL A 141 16.74 9.49 -2.03
C VAL A 141 15.61 9.22 -3.01
N THR A 142 15.64 8.03 -3.62
CA THR A 142 14.51 7.49 -4.38
C THR A 142 13.65 6.64 -3.43
N PRO A 143 12.37 6.99 -3.21
CA PRO A 143 11.48 6.21 -2.35
C PRO A 143 11.34 4.76 -2.80
N ARG A 144 11.40 3.82 -1.86
CA ARG A 144 11.24 2.38 -2.11
C ARG A 144 9.94 1.88 -1.46
N PRO A 145 9.07 1.11 -2.17
CA PRO A 145 7.82 0.61 -1.61
C PRO A 145 8.02 -0.19 -0.31
N ARG A 146 7.11 0.00 0.67
CA ARG A 146 7.11 -0.72 1.96
C ARG A 146 5.71 -1.20 2.32
N ASN A 147 5.52 -2.53 2.35
CA ASN A 147 4.23 -3.13 2.72
C ASN A 147 4.02 -3.26 4.24
N ALA A 148 5.11 -3.18 5.02
CA ALA A 148 5.06 -3.40 6.46
C ALA A 148 4.56 -2.20 7.26
N ARG A 149 4.29 -1.05 6.62
CA ARG A 149 3.88 0.21 7.29
C ARG A 149 4.89 0.56 8.40
N LEU A 150 4.43 0.74 9.66
CA LEU A 150 5.27 1.00 10.83
C LEU A 150 5.75 -0.26 11.57
N ARG A 151 5.33 -1.46 11.14
CA ARG A 151 5.69 -2.71 11.82
C ARG A 151 7.20 -2.96 11.79
N GLY A 152 7.74 -3.39 12.94
CA GLY A 152 9.16 -3.68 13.11
C GLY A 152 10.05 -2.46 13.30
N LEU A 153 9.46 -1.28 13.56
CA LEU A 153 10.19 -0.04 13.80
C LEU A 153 10.03 0.44 15.24
N GLY A 154 11.11 0.96 15.81
CA GLY A 154 11.16 1.31 17.22
C GLY A 154 10.91 0.10 18.11
N GLU A 155 10.28 0.33 19.26
CA GLU A 155 9.84 -0.72 20.21
C GLU A 155 8.32 -1.01 20.08
N LEU A 156 7.69 -0.63 18.94
CA LEU A 156 6.25 -0.83 18.70
C LEU A 156 5.90 -2.32 18.58
N THR A 157 4.86 -2.74 19.28
CA THR A 157 4.20 -4.02 19.00
C THR A 157 3.48 -3.97 17.64
N LEU A 158 3.10 -5.13 17.10
CA LEU A 158 2.33 -5.17 15.85
C LEU A 158 1.01 -4.39 15.95
N ALA A 159 0.32 -4.51 17.08
CA ALA A 159 -0.96 -3.83 17.32
C ALA A 159 -0.80 -2.31 17.45
N GLU A 160 0.24 -1.83 18.14
CA GLU A 160 0.57 -0.42 18.24
C GLU A 160 0.97 0.17 16.89
N ALA A 161 1.84 -0.52 16.15
CA ALA A 161 2.25 -0.11 14.82
C ALA A 161 1.06 0.05 13.86
N ASP A 162 0.11 -0.90 13.90
CA ASP A 162 -1.11 -0.85 13.08
C ASP A 162 -2.05 0.27 13.52
N ALA A 163 -2.24 0.47 14.82
CA ALA A 163 -3.10 1.54 15.35
C ALA A 163 -2.57 2.93 14.98
N VAL A 164 -1.26 3.15 15.15
CA VAL A 164 -0.60 4.42 14.79
C VAL A 164 -0.62 4.63 13.27
N ALA A 165 -0.27 3.62 12.47
CA ALA A 165 -0.31 3.74 11.02
C ALA A 165 -1.73 4.05 10.50
N THR A 166 -2.76 3.38 11.04
CA THR A 166 -4.15 3.64 10.68
C THR A 166 -4.60 5.06 11.04
N TYR A 167 -4.15 5.57 12.20
CA TYR A 167 -4.41 6.96 12.58
C TYR A 167 -3.76 7.94 11.60
N LEU A 168 -2.49 7.73 11.24
CA LEU A 168 -1.76 8.60 10.31
C LEU A 168 -2.34 8.56 8.90
N GLU A 169 -2.76 7.39 8.42
CA GLU A 169 -3.46 7.23 7.14
C GLU A 169 -4.80 7.97 7.11
N GLY A 170 -5.49 8.07 8.26
CA GLY A 170 -6.75 8.80 8.40
C GLY A 170 -6.61 10.33 8.40
N LEU A 171 -5.40 10.88 8.33
CA LEU A 171 -5.18 12.31 8.14
C LEU A 171 -5.45 12.76 6.69
N ASP A 172 -5.62 11.79 5.77
CA ASP A 172 -5.95 12.00 4.35
C ASP A 172 -4.98 12.95 3.61
N GLU A 173 -3.73 13.02 4.07
CA GLU A 173 -2.68 13.83 3.45
C GLU A 173 -1.36 13.07 3.39
N PRO A 174 -0.49 13.38 2.41
CA PRO A 174 0.85 12.83 2.35
C PRO A 174 1.70 13.31 3.54
N LEU A 175 2.43 12.37 4.14
CA LEU A 175 3.24 12.66 5.33
C LEU A 175 4.54 11.85 5.35
N VAL A 176 5.50 12.35 6.12
CA VAL A 176 6.75 11.66 6.44
C VAL A 176 6.74 11.30 7.91
N VAL A 177 7.16 10.09 8.23
CA VAL A 177 7.32 9.60 9.60
C VAL A 177 8.79 9.28 9.83
N ALA A 178 9.45 10.04 10.69
CA ALA A 178 10.75 9.72 11.21
C ALA A 178 10.60 8.93 12.52
N VAL A 179 11.14 7.73 12.57
CA VAL A 179 11.22 6.92 13.79
C VAL A 179 12.57 7.25 14.45
N LEU A 180 12.53 7.91 15.59
CA LEU A 180 13.73 8.34 16.30
C LEU A 180 14.39 7.18 17.04
N GLN A 181 15.66 7.31 17.34
CA GLN A 181 16.43 6.32 18.11
C GLN A 181 17.44 6.98 19.09
N GLY A 182 18.00 6.15 19.97
CA GLY A 182 19.02 6.57 20.92
C GLY A 182 18.51 7.63 21.89
N ASP A 183 19.31 8.67 22.09
CA ASP A 183 19.02 9.76 23.03
C ASP A 183 17.91 10.70 22.57
N ASP A 184 17.51 10.63 21.30
CA ASP A 184 16.41 11.40 20.74
C ASP A 184 15.03 10.80 21.08
N VAL A 185 14.97 9.60 21.71
CA VAL A 185 13.73 9.00 22.21
C VAL A 185 13.49 9.45 23.65
N PRO A 186 12.46 10.27 23.93
CA PRO A 186 12.15 10.72 25.28
C PRO A 186 11.81 9.52 26.18
N ARG A 187 12.57 9.37 27.28
CA ARG A 187 12.33 8.35 28.30
C ARG A 187 12.10 9.01 29.65
N ARG A 188 11.27 8.40 30.48
CA ARG A 188 11.02 8.82 31.86
C ARG A 188 11.32 7.68 32.82
N ALA A 189 11.65 8.02 34.07
CA ALA A 189 11.75 7.03 35.13
C ALA A 189 10.36 6.73 35.68
N VAL A 190 9.98 5.45 35.67
CA VAL A 190 8.72 4.95 36.25
C VAL A 190 9.05 3.72 37.08
N ASP A 191 8.74 3.76 38.38
CA ASP A 191 9.00 2.66 39.28
C ASP A 191 7.89 1.61 39.23
N GLY A 192 8.22 0.38 39.61
CA GLY A 192 7.25 -0.69 39.79
C GLY A 192 6.76 -1.35 38.48
N LEU A 193 7.45 -1.15 37.38
CA LEU A 193 7.15 -1.79 36.09
C LEU A 193 7.95 -3.09 35.91
N ALA A 194 7.35 -4.08 35.25
CA ALA A 194 8.05 -5.25 34.76
C ALA A 194 8.92 -4.92 33.53
N GLU A 195 8.41 -4.04 32.67
CA GLU A 195 9.07 -3.60 31.45
C GLU A 195 8.67 -2.17 31.11
N TYR A 196 9.63 -1.36 30.66
CA TYR A 196 9.39 -0.03 30.12
C TYR A 196 9.96 0.08 28.70
N ARG A 197 9.10 0.44 27.74
CA ARG A 197 9.44 0.70 26.35
C ARG A 197 9.13 2.13 25.99
N ALA A 198 9.88 2.69 25.05
CA ALA A 198 9.63 4.02 24.52
C ALA A 198 9.91 4.08 23.02
N THR A 199 8.97 4.64 22.27
CA THR A 199 9.12 4.92 20.85
C THR A 199 8.77 6.37 20.59
N ALA A 200 9.57 7.05 19.78
CA ALA A 200 9.31 8.43 19.36
C ALA A 200 9.19 8.51 17.84
N LEU A 201 8.12 9.13 17.39
CA LEU A 201 7.79 9.39 16.00
C LEU A 201 7.68 10.89 15.79
N HIS A 202 8.35 11.41 14.77
CA HIS A 202 8.10 12.77 14.28
C HIS A 202 7.41 12.70 12.94
N VAL A 203 6.27 13.40 12.80
CA VAL A 203 5.45 13.41 11.59
C VAL A 203 5.53 14.78 10.94
N GLN A 204 6.07 14.82 9.73
CA GLN A 204 6.07 16.01 8.87
C GLN A 204 4.93 15.89 7.88
N THR A 205 4.00 16.86 7.89
CA THR A 205 2.93 17.01 6.89
C THR A 205 3.31 18.05 5.84
N GLY A 206 2.48 18.22 4.83
CA GLY A 206 2.70 19.22 3.79
C GLY A 206 3.85 18.89 2.84
N VAL A 207 4.35 17.66 2.86
CA VAL A 207 5.25 17.16 1.81
C VAL A 207 4.41 17.06 0.55
N SER A 208 4.46 18.11 -0.27
CA SER A 208 3.72 18.15 -1.52
C SER A 208 4.15 16.99 -2.39
N THR A 209 3.27 16.04 -2.51
CA THR A 209 3.41 14.95 -3.44
C THR A 209 2.18 14.93 -4.31
N ASP A 210 2.33 15.34 -5.50
CA ASP A 210 1.58 14.72 -6.55
C ASP A 210 1.92 13.22 -6.49
N ALA A 211 0.95 12.33 -6.25
CA ALA A 211 1.16 10.88 -6.40
C ALA A 211 1.77 10.56 -7.78
N SER A 212 1.52 11.42 -8.77
CA SER A 212 2.22 11.46 -10.07
C SER A 212 3.74 11.69 -9.96
N ALA A 213 4.27 12.22 -8.86
CA ALA A 213 5.71 12.48 -8.72
C ALA A 213 6.54 11.23 -8.43
N PHE A 214 5.92 10.21 -7.83
CA PHE A 214 6.56 8.91 -7.59
C PHE A 214 6.27 7.90 -8.71
N GLN A 215 5.35 8.22 -9.60
CA GLN A 215 5.22 7.53 -10.87
C GLN A 215 6.21 8.17 -11.85
N PRO A 216 7.02 7.38 -12.58
CA PRO A 216 7.79 7.93 -13.69
C PRO A 216 6.82 8.71 -14.57
N ALA A 217 7.22 9.91 -14.99
CA ALA A 217 6.39 10.72 -15.88
C ALA A 217 5.86 9.85 -17.03
N PRO A 218 4.60 9.99 -17.42
CA PRO A 218 4.04 9.28 -18.55
C PRO A 218 5.00 9.36 -19.74
N ARG A 219 5.36 8.20 -20.28
CA ARG A 219 6.33 8.12 -21.37
C ARG A 219 5.67 7.48 -22.58
N THR A 220 5.58 8.20 -23.68
CA THR A 220 5.19 7.64 -24.96
C THR A 220 6.18 6.54 -25.36
N LEU A 221 5.67 5.38 -25.67
CA LEU A 221 6.45 4.23 -26.12
C LEU A 221 6.47 4.14 -27.64
N GLN A 222 7.51 3.50 -28.17
CA GLN A 222 7.53 3.10 -29.57
C GLN A 222 6.57 1.91 -29.77
N TRP A 223 5.74 2.04 -30.79
CA TRP A 223 4.80 0.99 -31.19
C TRP A 223 4.63 0.99 -32.70
N GLU A 224 4.13 -0.12 -33.23
CA GLU A 224 3.83 -0.25 -34.65
C GLU A 224 2.56 -1.10 -34.88
N VAL A 225 1.87 -0.84 -35.98
CA VAL A 225 0.73 -1.68 -36.39
C VAL A 225 1.27 -2.97 -36.99
N LEU A 226 0.98 -4.10 -36.34
CA LEU A 226 1.29 -5.43 -36.88
C LEU A 226 0.29 -5.83 -37.99
N SER A 227 -0.98 -5.54 -37.77
CA SER A 227 -2.04 -5.83 -38.72
C SER A 227 -3.32 -5.09 -38.34
N SER A 228 -4.18 -4.87 -39.31
CA SER A 228 -5.53 -4.35 -39.13
C SER A 228 -6.47 -4.94 -40.18
N GLY A 229 -7.76 -4.89 -39.93
CA GLY A 229 -8.75 -5.44 -40.84
C GLY A 229 -10.17 -5.05 -40.54
N GLN A 230 -11.08 -5.49 -41.44
CA GLN A 230 -12.51 -5.19 -41.38
C GLN A 230 -13.36 -6.39 -40.97
N GLN A 231 -12.76 -7.56 -40.76
CA GLN A 231 -13.48 -8.81 -40.48
C GLN A 231 -12.77 -9.58 -39.37
N ALA A 232 -13.36 -9.59 -38.19
CA ALA A 232 -12.97 -10.46 -37.07
C ALA A 232 -14.06 -11.55 -36.89
N VAL A 233 -13.66 -12.82 -36.86
CA VAL A 233 -14.59 -13.95 -36.75
C VAL A 233 -15.15 -14.03 -35.34
N ASN A 234 -16.49 -14.08 -35.23
CA ASN A 234 -17.23 -14.25 -33.97
C ASN A 234 -17.01 -13.12 -32.95
N ILE A 235 -16.54 -11.96 -33.35
CA ILE A 235 -16.42 -10.77 -32.49
C ILE A 235 -17.63 -9.87 -32.69
N THR A 236 -18.65 -10.00 -31.88
CA THR A 236 -19.91 -9.24 -31.98
C THR A 236 -19.93 -7.98 -31.11
N ARG A 237 -19.09 -7.89 -30.09
CA ARG A 237 -19.01 -6.76 -29.15
C ARG A 237 -17.60 -6.18 -29.14
N PRO A 238 -17.42 -4.90 -28.73
CA PRO A 238 -16.10 -4.33 -28.52
C PRO A 238 -15.29 -5.23 -27.59
N THR A 239 -14.08 -5.57 -28.01
CA THR A 239 -13.19 -6.50 -27.30
C THR A 239 -11.76 -5.98 -27.38
N TYR A 240 -11.06 -6.02 -26.25
CA TYR A 240 -9.68 -5.52 -26.11
C TYR A 240 -8.85 -6.63 -25.48
N ARG A 241 -7.63 -6.84 -25.99
CA ARG A 241 -6.75 -7.93 -25.52
C ARG A 241 -5.33 -7.45 -25.31
N LEU A 242 -4.73 -7.96 -24.24
CA LEU A 242 -3.30 -7.96 -23.97
C LEU A 242 -2.80 -9.39 -24.25
N VAL A 243 -2.06 -9.58 -25.33
CA VAL A 243 -1.57 -10.90 -25.76
C VAL A 243 -0.26 -11.22 -25.04
N ARG A 244 -0.16 -12.39 -24.44
CA ARG A 244 0.90 -12.78 -23.49
C ARG A 244 1.99 -13.65 -24.08
N ASP A 245 1.63 -14.46 -25.07
CA ASP A 245 2.54 -15.44 -25.66
C ASP A 245 2.19 -15.74 -27.13
N GLU A 246 3.06 -16.53 -27.73
CA GLU A 246 2.89 -16.91 -29.15
C GLU A 246 1.65 -17.79 -29.39
N ALA A 247 1.24 -18.62 -28.43
CA ALA A 247 0.09 -19.49 -28.57
C ALA A 247 -1.21 -18.67 -28.62
N GLU A 248 -1.33 -17.69 -27.73
CA GLU A 248 -2.45 -16.73 -27.73
C GLU A 248 -2.44 -15.85 -29.00
N LEU A 249 -1.28 -15.35 -29.39
CA LEU A 249 -1.12 -14.61 -30.65
C LEU A 249 -1.56 -15.42 -31.84
N ARG A 250 -1.17 -16.67 -31.93
CA ARG A 250 -1.53 -17.58 -33.04
C ARG A 250 -3.04 -17.85 -33.07
N SER A 251 -3.66 -18.08 -31.91
CA SER A 251 -5.10 -18.27 -31.78
C SER A 251 -5.85 -17.04 -32.28
N LEU A 252 -5.47 -15.88 -31.78
CA LEU A 252 -6.09 -14.61 -32.14
C LEU A 252 -5.83 -14.25 -33.62
N TRP A 253 -4.63 -14.52 -34.13
CA TRP A 253 -4.30 -14.32 -35.55
C TRP A 253 -5.22 -15.11 -36.48
N ASN A 254 -5.45 -16.39 -36.17
CA ASN A 254 -6.38 -17.23 -36.92
C ASN A 254 -7.83 -16.71 -36.83
N GLN A 255 -8.25 -16.19 -35.69
CA GLN A 255 -9.57 -15.59 -35.52
C GLN A 255 -9.75 -14.31 -36.35
N LEU A 256 -8.69 -13.49 -36.45
CA LEU A 256 -8.73 -12.21 -37.19
C LEU A 256 -8.57 -12.38 -38.71
N HIS A 257 -7.88 -13.42 -39.15
CA HIS A 257 -7.56 -13.66 -40.56
C HIS A 257 -8.24 -14.91 -41.15
N GLY A 258 -8.94 -15.71 -40.36
CA GLY A 258 -9.46 -17.02 -40.77
C GLY A 258 -10.49 -17.00 -41.88
N THR A 259 -11.04 -15.84 -42.25
CA THR A 259 -11.94 -15.68 -43.42
C THR A 259 -11.22 -15.34 -44.72
N GLN A 260 -9.91 -15.09 -44.64
CA GLN A 260 -9.10 -14.71 -45.80
C GLN A 260 -8.69 -15.96 -46.62
N LEU A 261 -8.72 -15.85 -47.92
CA LEU A 261 -8.26 -16.93 -48.84
C LEU A 261 -6.76 -17.24 -48.65
N ARG A 262 -5.99 -16.28 -48.22
CA ARG A 262 -4.59 -16.44 -47.85
C ARG A 262 -4.38 -15.77 -46.48
N VAL A 263 -4.19 -16.55 -45.44
CA VAL A 263 -3.84 -16.05 -44.11
C VAL A 263 -2.40 -15.53 -44.19
N PRO A 264 -2.13 -14.26 -43.80
CA PRO A 264 -0.77 -13.73 -43.73
C PRO A 264 0.09 -14.54 -42.73
N PRO A 265 1.41 -14.58 -42.91
CA PRO A 265 2.29 -15.25 -41.97
C PRO A 265 2.16 -14.62 -40.56
N LEU A 266 2.22 -15.46 -39.53
CA LEU A 266 2.22 -14.99 -38.17
C LEU A 266 3.45 -14.09 -37.91
N PRO A 267 3.29 -12.87 -37.37
CA PRO A 267 4.43 -12.01 -37.06
C PRO A 267 5.27 -12.62 -35.93
N SER A 268 6.59 -12.49 -36.05
CA SER A 268 7.50 -12.87 -34.96
C SER A 268 7.50 -11.78 -33.88
N VAL A 269 7.30 -12.16 -32.62
CA VAL A 269 7.23 -11.29 -31.45
C VAL A 269 8.12 -11.84 -30.36
N ASP A 270 9.02 -11.04 -29.81
CA ASP A 270 9.77 -11.38 -28.59
C ASP A 270 9.01 -10.90 -27.35
N PHE A 271 8.15 -11.74 -26.80
CA PHE A 271 7.32 -11.42 -25.62
C PHE A 271 8.10 -11.07 -24.35
N ARG A 272 9.42 -11.25 -24.33
CA ARG A 272 10.27 -10.75 -23.23
C ARG A 272 10.53 -9.25 -23.34
N ARG A 273 10.46 -8.70 -24.56
CA ARG A 273 10.77 -7.29 -24.87
C ARG A 273 9.61 -6.53 -25.46
N GLU A 274 8.61 -7.23 -25.94
CA GLU A 274 7.49 -6.69 -26.69
C GLU A 274 6.17 -7.12 -26.10
N THR A 275 5.15 -6.31 -26.27
CA THR A 275 3.76 -6.61 -25.87
C THR A 275 2.88 -6.42 -27.09
N VAL A 276 1.96 -7.33 -27.33
CA VAL A 276 0.95 -7.21 -28.40
C VAL A 276 -0.39 -6.84 -27.79
N LEU A 277 -1.02 -5.83 -28.38
CA LEU A 277 -2.33 -5.32 -27.98
C LEU A 277 -3.29 -5.38 -29.17
N VAL A 278 -4.55 -5.69 -28.91
CA VAL A 278 -5.58 -5.74 -29.95
C VAL A 278 -6.83 -5.02 -29.48
N ALA A 279 -7.32 -4.13 -30.33
CA ALA A 279 -8.62 -3.47 -30.17
C ALA A 279 -9.55 -3.89 -31.31
N MET A 280 -10.72 -4.39 -30.96
CA MET A 280 -11.75 -4.87 -31.87
C MET A 280 -13.05 -4.14 -31.60
N MET A 281 -13.65 -3.55 -32.64
CA MET A 281 -14.87 -2.73 -32.52
C MET A 281 -16.14 -3.56 -32.33
N GLY A 282 -16.09 -4.86 -32.60
CA GLY A 282 -17.26 -5.71 -32.71
C GLY A 282 -17.98 -5.52 -34.03
N GLN A 283 -19.10 -6.22 -34.19
CA GLN A 283 -19.89 -6.21 -35.44
C GLN A 283 -20.57 -4.86 -35.68
N ARG A 284 -20.45 -4.35 -36.93
CA ARG A 284 -21.07 -3.12 -37.41
C ARG A 284 -21.92 -3.38 -38.66
N PRO A 285 -23.00 -2.59 -38.87
CA PRO A 285 -23.97 -2.87 -39.90
C PRO A 285 -23.52 -2.57 -41.33
N SER A 286 -22.41 -1.82 -41.47
CA SER A 286 -21.95 -1.38 -42.80
C SER A 286 -20.43 -1.21 -42.84
N GLY A 287 -19.88 -0.88 -44.00
CA GLY A 287 -18.53 -0.35 -44.11
C GLY A 287 -18.39 1.05 -43.55
N GLY A 288 -17.16 1.61 -43.57
CA GLY A 288 -16.84 2.94 -43.07
C GLY A 288 -16.47 3.01 -41.60
N TYR A 289 -16.67 1.90 -40.83
CA TYR A 289 -16.19 1.79 -39.45
C TYR A 289 -14.72 1.38 -39.39
N GLY A 290 -14.02 1.80 -38.36
CA GLY A 290 -12.59 1.49 -38.17
C GLY A 290 -12.13 1.60 -36.73
N VAL A 291 -10.95 1.03 -36.46
CA VAL A 291 -10.25 1.10 -35.19
C VAL A 291 -8.85 1.61 -35.46
N GLU A 292 -8.44 2.67 -34.78
CA GLU A 292 -7.13 3.27 -34.92
C GLU A 292 -6.51 3.48 -33.56
N VAL A 293 -5.31 2.92 -33.32
CA VAL A 293 -4.50 3.28 -32.16
C VAL A 293 -3.76 4.58 -32.46
N ARG A 294 -3.85 5.56 -31.58
CA ARG A 294 -3.28 6.89 -31.73
C ARG A 294 -1.98 7.05 -30.97
N ASP A 295 -1.94 6.56 -29.75
CA ASP A 295 -0.77 6.65 -28.89
C ASP A 295 -0.74 5.52 -27.87
N VAL A 296 0.46 5.24 -27.35
CA VAL A 296 0.69 4.30 -26.26
C VAL A 296 1.63 4.94 -25.28
N THR A 297 1.15 5.15 -24.03
CA THR A 297 1.95 5.67 -22.94
C THR A 297 2.14 4.64 -21.85
N LEU A 298 3.29 4.68 -21.18
CA LEU A 298 3.59 3.91 -19.99
C LEU A 298 3.44 4.82 -18.77
N GLU A 299 2.53 4.47 -17.87
CA GLU A 299 2.29 5.20 -16.62
C GLU A 299 2.24 4.18 -15.47
N GLY A 300 3.07 4.36 -14.44
CA GLY A 300 3.06 3.48 -13.26
C GLY A 300 3.31 1.98 -13.50
N GLY A 301 3.84 1.62 -14.68
CA GLY A 301 4.06 0.22 -15.08
C GLY A 301 2.94 -0.38 -15.95
N ASP A 302 1.82 0.31 -16.10
CA ASP A 302 0.71 -0.05 -16.98
C ASP A 302 0.77 0.70 -18.30
N LEU A 303 0.19 0.10 -19.36
CA LEU A 303 0.04 0.76 -20.66
C LEU A 303 -1.31 1.49 -20.72
N PHE A 304 -1.28 2.73 -21.16
CA PHE A 304 -2.46 3.48 -21.57
C PHE A 304 -2.44 3.60 -23.09
N VAL A 305 -3.51 3.11 -23.71
CA VAL A 305 -3.64 2.95 -25.15
C VAL A 305 -4.78 3.82 -25.65
N ASP A 306 -4.44 4.83 -26.40
CA ASP A 306 -5.42 5.75 -26.99
C ASP A 306 -5.99 5.12 -28.27
N VAL A 307 -7.28 4.74 -28.23
CA VAL A 307 -7.97 4.05 -29.32
C VAL A 307 -9.12 4.89 -29.82
N ARG A 308 -9.01 5.32 -31.06
CA ARG A 308 -10.09 6.02 -31.76
C ARG A 308 -10.99 5.02 -32.47
N MET A 309 -12.27 5.04 -32.14
CA MET A 309 -13.31 4.37 -32.90
C MET A 309 -13.78 5.29 -34.04
N ILE A 310 -13.64 4.83 -35.27
CA ILE A 310 -14.06 5.57 -36.46
C ILE A 310 -15.45 5.12 -36.85
N GLU A 311 -16.35 6.08 -37.00
CA GLU A 311 -17.70 5.86 -37.51
C GLU A 311 -17.89 6.64 -38.82
N PRO A 312 -18.70 6.10 -39.76
CA PRO A 312 -18.99 6.82 -41.00
C PRO A 312 -19.77 8.13 -40.68
N GLU A 313 -19.46 9.17 -41.40
CA GLU A 313 -20.19 10.43 -41.27
C GLU A 313 -21.68 10.25 -41.62
N ALA A 314 -22.54 11.07 -41.01
CA ALA A 314 -23.96 11.03 -41.27
C ALA A 314 -24.24 11.33 -42.76
N GLY A 315 -24.89 10.39 -43.46
CA GLY A 315 -25.17 10.49 -44.88
C GLY A 315 -24.03 9.96 -45.79
N ALA A 316 -22.94 9.45 -45.25
CA ALA A 316 -21.90 8.83 -46.08
C ALA A 316 -22.41 7.59 -46.82
N VAL A 317 -22.02 7.43 -48.09
CA VAL A 317 -22.32 6.23 -48.85
C VAL A 317 -21.39 5.12 -48.39
N THR A 318 -21.94 4.10 -47.76
CA THR A 318 -21.18 2.94 -47.24
C THR A 318 -21.69 1.64 -47.85
N THR A 319 -20.88 0.61 -47.84
CA THR A 319 -21.31 -0.74 -48.25
C THR A 319 -22.27 -1.31 -47.20
N THR A 320 -23.27 -2.08 -47.64
CA THR A 320 -24.27 -2.76 -46.77
C THR A 320 -23.74 -4.04 -46.14
N ALA A 321 -22.45 -4.35 -46.29
CA ALA A 321 -21.84 -5.54 -45.72
C ALA A 321 -21.55 -5.36 -44.25
N LEU A 322 -21.89 -6.36 -43.43
CA LEU A 322 -21.48 -6.41 -42.03
C LEU A 322 -19.95 -6.38 -41.92
N THR A 323 -19.40 -5.55 -41.02
CA THR A 323 -17.98 -5.46 -40.75
C THR A 323 -17.69 -5.70 -39.26
N SER A 324 -16.48 -6.06 -38.94
CA SER A 324 -15.97 -6.17 -37.57
C SER A 324 -14.53 -5.64 -37.53
N PRO A 325 -14.37 -4.32 -37.51
CA PRO A 325 -13.07 -3.67 -37.61
C PRO A 325 -12.18 -3.96 -36.40
N TRP A 326 -10.88 -4.08 -36.64
CA TRP A 326 -9.89 -4.34 -35.62
C TRP A 326 -8.52 -3.77 -35.96
N SER A 327 -7.70 -3.55 -34.93
CA SER A 327 -6.28 -3.15 -35.05
C SER A 327 -5.46 -3.91 -34.03
N MET A 328 -4.32 -4.46 -34.48
CA MET A 328 -3.33 -5.15 -33.65
C MET A 328 -2.02 -4.37 -33.73
N ILE A 329 -1.47 -4.04 -32.59
CA ILE A 329 -0.22 -3.31 -32.49
C ILE A 329 0.81 -4.10 -31.68
N ARG A 330 2.09 -3.80 -31.91
CA ARG A 330 3.22 -4.22 -31.10
C ARG A 330 3.83 -3.02 -30.41
N VAL A 331 4.05 -3.12 -29.11
CA VAL A 331 4.70 -2.11 -28.27
C VAL A 331 6.08 -2.62 -27.87
N MET A 332 7.11 -1.79 -28.00
CA MET A 332 8.50 -2.14 -27.67
C MET A 332 8.73 -2.12 -26.14
N ARG A 333 7.91 -2.86 -25.43
CA ARG A 333 7.98 -3.03 -23.98
C ARG A 333 7.37 -4.36 -23.57
N GLY A 334 8.16 -5.22 -22.92
CA GLY A 334 7.67 -6.47 -22.31
C GLY A 334 7.33 -6.31 -20.83
N GLY A 335 6.77 -7.38 -20.24
CA GLY A 335 6.49 -7.45 -18.80
C GLY A 335 5.36 -6.55 -18.33
N ILE A 336 4.37 -6.29 -19.18
CA ILE A 336 3.20 -5.46 -18.86
C ILE A 336 2.13 -6.28 -18.14
N ALA A 337 1.64 -5.79 -17.00
CA ALA A 337 0.58 -6.43 -16.22
C ALA A 337 -0.82 -6.05 -16.69
N ALA A 338 -1.03 -4.80 -17.09
CA ALA A 338 -2.32 -4.31 -17.56
C ALA A 338 -2.18 -3.30 -18.72
N ALA A 339 -3.20 -3.27 -19.57
CA ALA A 339 -3.37 -2.27 -20.62
C ALA A 339 -4.75 -1.61 -20.50
N TRP A 340 -4.77 -0.29 -20.38
CA TRP A 340 -5.94 0.56 -20.23
C TRP A 340 -6.26 1.22 -21.57
N PHE A 341 -7.34 0.80 -22.20
CA PHE A 341 -7.80 1.35 -23.48
C PHE A 341 -8.74 2.51 -23.21
N ARG A 342 -8.45 3.67 -23.80
CA ARG A 342 -9.25 4.89 -23.60
C ARG A 342 -9.53 5.59 -24.94
N ASP A 343 -10.62 6.32 -24.98
CA ASP A 343 -10.93 7.20 -26.12
C ASP A 343 -10.11 8.50 -26.00
N PRO A 344 -9.30 8.87 -27.01
CA PRO A 344 -8.42 10.04 -26.95
C PRO A 344 -9.16 11.39 -26.94
N GLY A 345 -10.40 11.42 -27.41
CA GLY A 345 -11.18 12.67 -27.49
C GLY A 345 -11.91 13.00 -26.18
N SER A 346 -12.47 11.99 -25.51
CA SER A 346 -13.23 12.15 -24.28
C SER A 346 -12.45 11.77 -23.01
N GLY A 347 -11.34 11.04 -23.16
CA GLY A 347 -10.62 10.43 -22.04
C GLY A 347 -11.35 9.24 -21.41
N GLN A 348 -12.51 8.82 -21.96
CA GLN A 348 -13.31 7.74 -21.42
C GLN A 348 -12.56 6.42 -21.47
N LEU A 349 -12.55 5.69 -20.34
CA LEU A 349 -12.05 4.31 -20.29
C LEU A 349 -12.98 3.38 -21.09
N LEU A 350 -12.42 2.71 -22.07
CA LEU A 350 -13.11 1.73 -22.90
C LEU A 350 -13.01 0.31 -22.30
N ALA A 351 -11.83 -0.08 -21.85
CA ALA A 351 -11.58 -1.37 -21.22
C ALA A 351 -10.24 -1.43 -20.49
N VAL A 352 -10.09 -2.44 -19.64
CA VAL A 352 -8.80 -2.84 -19.06
C VAL A 352 -8.57 -4.31 -19.41
N ALA A 353 -7.47 -4.62 -20.08
CA ALA A 353 -7.02 -5.98 -20.32
C ALA A 353 -5.85 -6.30 -19.37
N ARG A 354 -5.94 -7.39 -18.62
CA ARG A 354 -4.90 -7.82 -17.68
C ARG A 354 -4.23 -9.10 -18.15
N SER A 355 -3.01 -9.32 -17.69
CA SER A 355 -2.25 -10.53 -18.05
C SER A 355 -2.87 -11.83 -17.50
N ASN A 356 -3.89 -11.76 -16.64
CA ASN A 356 -4.56 -12.89 -16.01
C ASN A 356 -6.00 -13.10 -16.52
N ASP A 357 -6.46 -12.34 -17.49
CA ASP A 357 -7.82 -12.42 -18.05
C ASP A 357 -7.92 -13.44 -19.20
#